data_384ac15fd5e94cbe477ba2c5e7f3f87b
#
_entry.id   384ac15fd5e94cbe477ba2c5e7f3f87b
#
_cell.length_a   1.000
_cell.length_b   1.000
_cell.length_c   1.000
_cell.angle_alpha   90.00
_cell.angle_beta   90.00
_cell.angle_gamma   90.00
#
_symmetry.space_group_name_H-M   'P 1'
#
loop_
_entity.id
_entity.type
_entity.pdbx_description
1 polymer ?
#
loop_
_entity_poly.entity_id
_entity_poly.type
_entity_poly.pdbx_seq_one_letter_code
_entity_poly.pdbx_strand_id
1 'polypeptide(L)'
;MRRGENIYLRKDGRWEGRYIKGKKANGKAKYGSVYGKSFQEVRSKLYPLKAKYQSIRERQGEASMTYQEWGNYWFTEIKSEIKQSTYSNYEYKLKHYVFPEIGEYSLNELNEMVAQRLFQALKEKKLKTTTIRAIFRIINQTMNYAIRKKQIKENPFLLIRFPKVSRIKQQALTKKDQKCLEKQAMREKKGKGIPVLLALHAGLRIGEIAALKWQDIDFENNQISIHSTYQRVLSSDNISRRTSLIYTRSKTESSVRVIPLSQILKKELLEQQKQLRGRYVCSNNDHPAEPRLLTYHFHRIRRKVHLNDVHFHQLRHTFATRCVESNGDIVSISALMGHSSSKMTLDTYADAMMEQRIQVVRQMEKAIS
;
A
#
# COMPACT_ATOMS: atom_id res chain seq x y z
N MET A 1 -47.21 -20.43 -32.70
CA MET A 1 -46.12 -20.45 -31.71
C MET A 1 -46.37 -19.38 -30.64
N ARG A 2 -46.61 -19.74 -29.39
CA ARG A 2 -46.74 -18.76 -28.31
C ARG A 2 -45.38 -18.09 -28.07
N ARG A 3 -45.23 -16.85 -28.47
CA ARG A 3 -44.06 -16.00 -28.11
C ARG A 3 -44.09 -15.80 -26.61
N GLY A 4 -43.10 -16.35 -25.87
CA GLY A 4 -42.99 -15.95 -24.46
C GLY A 4 -42.08 -16.76 -23.54
N GLU A 5 -41.97 -18.06 -23.68
CA GLU A 5 -41.34 -18.85 -22.62
C GLU A 5 -39.82 -19.12 -22.79
N ASN A 6 -39.25 -18.94 -24.01
CA ASN A 6 -37.87 -19.28 -24.37
C ASN A 6 -37.45 -20.73 -24.00
N ILE A 7 -38.43 -21.68 -24.19
CA ILE A 7 -38.22 -23.11 -23.98
C ILE A 7 -38.44 -23.79 -25.34
N TYR A 8 -37.50 -24.64 -25.78
CA TYR A 8 -37.55 -25.35 -27.04
C TYR A 8 -36.90 -26.72 -26.94
N LEU A 9 -37.37 -27.64 -27.78
CA LEU A 9 -36.82 -28.98 -27.91
C LEU A 9 -35.60 -28.92 -28.83
N ARG A 10 -34.49 -29.47 -28.35
CA ARG A 10 -33.24 -29.59 -29.10
C ARG A 10 -33.24 -30.84 -30.01
N LYS A 11 -32.35 -30.85 -30.97
CA LYS A 11 -32.19 -32.01 -31.88
C LYS A 11 -31.74 -33.29 -31.15
N ASP A 12 -31.11 -33.15 -29.97
CA ASP A 12 -30.68 -34.26 -29.10
C ASP A 12 -31.80 -34.79 -28.19
N GLY A 13 -33.05 -34.36 -28.36
CA GLY A 13 -34.21 -34.83 -27.62
C GLY A 13 -34.38 -34.17 -26.24
N ARG A 14 -33.47 -33.31 -25.79
CA ARG A 14 -33.61 -32.57 -24.55
C ARG A 14 -34.33 -31.25 -24.74
N TRP A 15 -35.08 -30.84 -23.72
CA TRP A 15 -35.65 -29.51 -23.63
C TRP A 15 -34.64 -28.51 -23.08
N GLU A 16 -34.53 -27.35 -23.72
CA GLU A 16 -33.66 -26.22 -23.25
C GLU A 16 -34.52 -25.00 -22.98
N GLY A 17 -34.34 -24.40 -21.79
CA GLY A 17 -34.92 -23.11 -21.42
C GLY A 17 -33.83 -22.05 -21.27
N ARG A 18 -34.01 -20.89 -21.88
CA ARG A 18 -33.05 -19.77 -21.82
C ARG A 18 -33.57 -18.60 -21.00
N TYR A 19 -32.67 -18.02 -20.19
CA TYR A 19 -32.94 -16.80 -19.42
C TYR A 19 -31.80 -15.79 -19.57
N ILE A 20 -32.14 -14.50 -19.42
CA ILE A 20 -31.14 -13.42 -19.53
C ILE A 20 -30.45 -13.24 -18.18
N LYS A 21 -29.11 -13.42 -18.14
CA LYS A 21 -28.29 -13.12 -16.98
C LYS A 21 -27.93 -11.64 -16.87
N GLY A 22 -27.76 -10.95 -17.99
CA GLY A 22 -27.35 -9.55 -18.08
C GLY A 22 -26.93 -9.19 -19.50
N LYS A 23 -26.16 -8.10 -19.67
CA LYS A 23 -25.58 -7.68 -20.95
C LYS A 23 -24.05 -7.83 -20.93
N LYS A 24 -23.49 -8.32 -22.04
CA LYS A 24 -22.03 -8.35 -22.29
C LYS A 24 -21.51 -6.92 -22.50
N ALA A 25 -20.19 -6.72 -22.45
CA ALA A 25 -19.53 -5.43 -22.71
C ALA A 25 -19.92 -4.80 -24.06
N ASN A 26 -20.23 -5.62 -25.06
CA ASN A 26 -20.70 -5.18 -26.39
C ASN A 26 -22.21 -4.89 -26.49
N GLY A 27 -22.92 -4.80 -25.36
CA GLY A 27 -24.34 -4.52 -25.26
C GLY A 27 -25.28 -5.71 -25.58
N LYS A 28 -24.77 -6.84 -26.09
CA LYS A 28 -25.56 -8.03 -26.40
C LYS A 28 -25.96 -8.77 -25.11
N ALA A 29 -27.19 -9.36 -25.10
CA ALA A 29 -27.63 -10.14 -23.96
C ALA A 29 -26.77 -11.38 -23.71
N LYS A 30 -26.46 -11.62 -22.44
CA LYS A 30 -25.82 -12.86 -21.94
C LYS A 30 -26.90 -13.78 -21.43
N TYR A 31 -27.00 -14.98 -22.02
CA TYR A 31 -27.98 -15.97 -21.65
C TYR A 31 -27.40 -17.04 -20.75
N GLY A 32 -28.20 -17.54 -19.82
CA GLY A 32 -28.02 -18.83 -19.16
C GLY A 32 -29.02 -19.84 -19.71
N SER A 33 -28.70 -21.14 -19.65
CA SER A 33 -29.57 -22.22 -20.10
C SER A 33 -29.83 -23.22 -18.99
N VAL A 34 -31.01 -23.81 -18.98
CA VAL A 34 -31.39 -24.97 -18.18
C VAL A 34 -31.90 -26.07 -19.09
N TYR A 35 -31.64 -27.30 -18.69
CA TYR A 35 -31.99 -28.49 -19.49
C TYR A 35 -32.85 -29.45 -18.67
N GLY A 36 -33.68 -30.20 -19.36
CA GLY A 36 -34.53 -31.24 -18.78
C GLY A 36 -35.06 -32.22 -19.82
N LYS A 37 -35.63 -33.32 -19.35
CA LYS A 37 -36.23 -34.35 -20.19
C LYS A 37 -37.64 -33.99 -20.68
N SER A 38 -38.31 -33.04 -19.98
CA SER A 38 -39.66 -32.60 -20.36
C SER A 38 -39.78 -31.06 -20.31
N PHE A 39 -40.77 -30.55 -21.03
CA PHE A 39 -41.12 -29.12 -21.02
C PHE A 39 -41.43 -28.61 -19.60
N GLN A 40 -42.21 -29.41 -18.83
CA GLN A 40 -42.61 -29.05 -17.47
C GLN A 40 -41.39 -28.98 -16.53
N GLU A 41 -40.45 -29.94 -16.64
CA GLU A 41 -39.21 -29.94 -15.84
C GLU A 41 -38.38 -28.69 -16.15
N VAL A 42 -38.19 -28.34 -17.41
CA VAL A 42 -37.43 -27.13 -17.78
C VAL A 42 -38.15 -25.88 -17.31
N ARG A 43 -39.47 -25.84 -17.41
CA ARG A 43 -40.26 -24.71 -16.96
C ARG A 43 -40.13 -24.46 -15.47
N SER A 44 -40.21 -25.52 -14.64
CA SER A 44 -40.09 -25.40 -13.20
C SER A 44 -38.68 -24.89 -12.76
N LYS A 45 -37.63 -25.28 -13.49
CA LYS A 45 -36.25 -24.77 -13.27
C LYS A 45 -36.04 -23.36 -13.78
N LEU A 46 -36.66 -23.00 -14.90
CA LEU A 46 -36.46 -21.74 -15.62
C LEU A 46 -37.09 -20.54 -14.92
N TYR A 47 -38.31 -20.67 -14.41
CA TYR A 47 -39.07 -19.55 -13.85
C TYR A 47 -38.37 -18.95 -12.59
N PRO A 48 -37.94 -19.76 -11.62
CA PRO A 48 -37.16 -19.21 -10.48
C PRO A 48 -35.90 -18.47 -10.90
N LEU A 49 -35.19 -18.97 -11.93
CA LEU A 49 -33.99 -18.31 -12.45
C LEU A 49 -34.31 -17.00 -13.18
N LYS A 50 -35.41 -16.97 -13.99
CA LYS A 50 -35.88 -15.72 -14.59
C LYS A 50 -36.18 -14.66 -13.53
N ALA A 51 -36.95 -15.02 -12.51
CA ALA A 51 -37.31 -14.12 -11.40
C ALA A 51 -36.06 -13.63 -10.65
N LYS A 52 -35.16 -14.56 -10.31
CA LYS A 52 -33.89 -14.24 -9.67
C LYS A 52 -33.07 -13.23 -10.46
N TYR A 53 -32.84 -13.49 -11.74
CA TYR A 53 -32.00 -12.60 -12.56
C TYR A 53 -32.71 -11.31 -12.95
N GLN A 54 -34.02 -11.29 -12.98
CA GLN A 54 -34.80 -10.06 -13.13
C GLN A 54 -34.61 -9.17 -11.90
N SER A 55 -34.78 -9.70 -10.71
CA SER A 55 -34.56 -8.97 -9.45
C SER A 55 -33.10 -8.46 -9.33
N ILE A 56 -32.11 -9.27 -9.75
CA ILE A 56 -30.71 -8.85 -9.77
C ILE A 56 -30.52 -7.64 -10.71
N ARG A 57 -31.10 -7.69 -11.93
CA ARG A 57 -30.99 -6.58 -12.89
C ARG A 57 -31.65 -5.31 -12.38
N GLU A 58 -32.82 -5.44 -11.77
CA GLU A 58 -33.58 -4.30 -11.22
C GLU A 58 -32.78 -3.63 -10.09
N ARG A 59 -32.13 -4.43 -9.22
CA ARG A 59 -31.35 -3.94 -8.08
C ARG A 59 -29.98 -3.43 -8.50
N GLN A 60 -29.20 -4.21 -9.28
CA GLN A 60 -27.77 -3.96 -9.53
C GLN A 60 -27.44 -3.54 -10.97
N GLY A 61 -28.41 -3.60 -11.90
CA GLY A 61 -28.16 -3.29 -13.30
C GLY A 61 -27.87 -4.52 -14.16
N GLU A 62 -27.56 -4.30 -15.44
CA GLU A 62 -27.48 -5.35 -16.45
C GLU A 62 -26.07 -5.89 -16.73
N ALA A 63 -25.03 -5.39 -16.05
CA ALA A 63 -23.65 -5.82 -16.29
C ALA A 63 -23.43 -7.29 -15.96
N SER A 64 -23.01 -8.06 -16.95
CA SER A 64 -22.68 -9.48 -16.80
C SER A 64 -21.18 -9.77 -17.01
N MET A 65 -20.35 -8.73 -17.07
CA MET A 65 -18.91 -8.83 -17.03
C MET A 65 -18.50 -9.41 -15.69
N THR A 66 -17.57 -10.36 -15.68
CA THR A 66 -17.07 -10.94 -14.44
C THR A 66 -16.24 -9.91 -13.67
N TYR A 67 -16.09 -10.10 -12.37
CA TYR A 67 -15.27 -9.21 -11.56
C TYR A 67 -13.79 -9.23 -11.99
N GLN A 68 -13.29 -10.37 -12.45
CA GLN A 68 -11.93 -10.48 -12.98
C GLN A 68 -11.76 -9.71 -14.30
N GLU A 69 -12.69 -9.83 -15.24
CA GLU A 69 -12.69 -9.04 -16.48
C GLU A 69 -12.74 -7.55 -16.18
N TRP A 70 -13.61 -7.15 -15.24
CA TRP A 70 -13.72 -5.77 -14.76
C TRP A 70 -12.43 -5.27 -14.10
N GLY A 71 -11.85 -6.05 -13.22
CA GLY A 71 -10.60 -5.72 -12.55
C GLY A 71 -9.45 -5.52 -13.54
N ASN A 72 -9.35 -6.37 -14.56
CA ASN A 72 -8.37 -6.24 -15.63
C ASN A 72 -8.61 -4.96 -16.46
N TYR A 73 -9.86 -4.66 -16.81
CA TYR A 73 -10.21 -3.40 -17.47
C TYR A 73 -9.83 -2.19 -16.60
N TRP A 74 -10.19 -2.22 -15.31
CA TRP A 74 -9.84 -1.15 -14.39
C TRP A 74 -8.33 -0.93 -14.28
N PHE A 75 -7.51 -1.98 -14.33
CA PHE A 75 -6.06 -1.86 -14.35
C PHE A 75 -5.54 -1.11 -15.58
N THR A 76 -6.13 -1.29 -16.75
CA THR A 76 -5.72 -0.54 -17.95
C THR A 76 -6.01 0.94 -17.81
N GLU A 77 -7.13 1.30 -17.20
CA GLU A 77 -7.54 2.68 -16.99
C GLU A 77 -6.62 3.43 -15.99
N ILE A 78 -6.27 2.79 -14.86
CA ILE A 78 -5.49 3.46 -13.81
C ILE A 78 -3.98 3.42 -14.03
N LYS A 79 -3.49 2.65 -15.01
CA LYS A 79 -2.03 2.41 -15.20
C LYS A 79 -1.23 3.68 -15.37
N SER A 80 -1.76 4.68 -16.07
CA SER A 80 -1.12 5.99 -16.29
C SER A 80 -1.25 6.95 -15.11
N GLU A 81 -2.24 6.75 -14.23
CA GLU A 81 -2.57 7.69 -13.15
C GLU A 81 -1.78 7.41 -11.86
N ILE A 82 -1.40 6.15 -11.63
CA ILE A 82 -0.77 5.73 -10.38
C ILE A 82 0.71 5.33 -10.56
N LYS A 83 1.46 5.37 -9.46
CA LYS A 83 2.86 4.92 -9.44
C LYS A 83 2.94 3.41 -9.70
N GLN A 84 3.99 2.98 -10.41
CA GLN A 84 4.24 1.56 -10.70
C GLN A 84 4.21 0.67 -9.44
N SER A 85 4.77 1.15 -8.32
CA SER A 85 4.76 0.43 -7.04
C SER A 85 3.34 0.22 -6.47
N THR A 86 2.45 1.21 -6.67
CA THR A 86 1.05 1.12 -6.27
C THR A 86 0.30 0.17 -7.19
N TYR A 87 0.51 0.30 -8.50
CA TYR A 87 -0.08 -0.59 -9.51
C TYR A 87 0.25 -2.06 -9.21
N SER A 88 1.53 -2.39 -9.08
CA SER A 88 1.99 -3.76 -8.79
C SER A 88 1.42 -4.31 -7.48
N ASN A 89 1.28 -3.47 -6.45
CA ASN A 89 0.68 -3.88 -5.17
C ASN A 89 -0.83 -4.15 -5.32
N TYR A 90 -1.55 -3.33 -6.10
CA TYR A 90 -2.97 -3.53 -6.36
C TYR A 90 -3.19 -4.79 -7.18
N GLU A 91 -2.44 -4.96 -8.26
CA GLU A 91 -2.48 -6.11 -9.12
C GLU A 91 -2.20 -7.41 -8.34
N TYR A 92 -1.13 -7.44 -7.55
CA TYR A 92 -0.82 -8.60 -6.71
C TYR A 92 -1.98 -8.96 -5.78
N LYS A 93 -2.56 -7.95 -5.08
CA LYS A 93 -3.64 -8.20 -4.13
C LYS A 93 -4.92 -8.70 -4.81
N LEU A 94 -5.30 -8.12 -5.94
CA LEU A 94 -6.49 -8.57 -6.65
C LEU A 94 -6.27 -9.95 -7.26
N LYS A 95 -5.17 -10.18 -7.96
CA LYS A 95 -4.89 -11.48 -8.62
C LYS A 95 -4.68 -12.62 -7.62
N HIS A 96 -4.03 -12.34 -6.47
CA HIS A 96 -3.68 -13.40 -5.53
C HIS A 96 -4.74 -13.67 -4.47
N TYR A 97 -5.50 -12.66 -4.07
CA TYR A 97 -6.45 -12.80 -2.95
C TYR A 97 -7.92 -12.66 -3.36
N VAL A 98 -8.23 -11.95 -4.42
CA VAL A 98 -9.61 -11.59 -4.73
C VAL A 98 -10.14 -12.37 -5.93
N PHE A 99 -9.44 -12.39 -7.05
CA PHE A 99 -9.88 -13.10 -8.25
C PHE A 99 -10.10 -14.60 -8.04
N PRO A 100 -9.29 -15.34 -7.26
CA PRO A 100 -9.57 -16.74 -6.98
C PRO A 100 -10.88 -16.98 -6.22
N GLU A 101 -11.35 -16.01 -5.44
CA GLU A 101 -12.54 -16.14 -4.59
C GLU A 101 -13.81 -15.63 -5.27
N ILE A 102 -13.71 -14.49 -5.94
CA ILE A 102 -14.90 -13.80 -6.51
C ILE A 102 -14.74 -13.40 -7.99
N GLY A 103 -13.63 -13.76 -8.63
CA GLY A 103 -13.34 -13.33 -10.01
C GLY A 103 -14.39 -13.76 -11.03
N GLU A 104 -14.96 -14.96 -10.87
CA GLU A 104 -15.95 -15.55 -11.78
C GLU A 104 -17.37 -15.00 -11.58
N TYR A 105 -17.64 -14.31 -10.48
CA TYR A 105 -18.95 -13.69 -10.30
C TYR A 105 -19.16 -12.54 -11.28
N SER A 106 -20.34 -12.45 -11.88
CA SER A 106 -20.72 -11.26 -12.64
C SER A 106 -20.87 -10.06 -11.70
N LEU A 107 -20.54 -8.86 -12.16
CA LEU A 107 -20.59 -7.64 -11.33
C LEU A 107 -21.95 -7.43 -10.66
N ASN A 108 -23.04 -7.74 -11.37
CA ASN A 108 -24.40 -7.61 -10.84
C ASN A 108 -24.81 -8.73 -9.88
N GLU A 109 -24.06 -9.83 -9.79
CA GLU A 109 -24.27 -10.92 -8.83
C GLU A 109 -23.58 -10.66 -7.50
N LEU A 110 -22.62 -9.71 -7.46
CA LEU A 110 -21.93 -9.32 -6.24
C LEU A 110 -22.93 -8.68 -5.27
N ASN A 111 -22.98 -9.21 -4.07
CA ASN A 111 -23.87 -8.76 -3.01
C ASN A 111 -23.16 -8.85 -1.65
N GLU A 112 -23.82 -8.44 -0.58
CA GLU A 112 -23.26 -8.47 0.77
C GLU A 112 -22.82 -9.88 1.21
N MET A 113 -23.58 -10.93 0.86
CA MET A 113 -23.21 -12.31 1.20
C MET A 113 -21.89 -12.72 0.55
N VAL A 114 -21.66 -12.34 -0.73
CA VAL A 114 -20.40 -12.59 -1.42
C VAL A 114 -19.26 -11.81 -0.77
N ALA A 115 -19.50 -10.55 -0.38
CA ALA A 115 -18.52 -9.72 0.32
C ALA A 115 -18.14 -10.30 1.69
N GLN A 116 -19.11 -10.80 2.47
CA GLN A 116 -18.88 -11.45 3.75
C GLN A 116 -18.11 -12.77 3.58
N ARG A 117 -18.46 -13.58 2.56
CA ARG A 117 -17.74 -14.82 2.25
C ARG A 117 -16.28 -14.55 1.90
N LEU A 118 -16.01 -13.55 1.07
CA LEU A 118 -14.63 -13.12 0.78
C LEU A 118 -13.90 -12.68 2.04
N PHE A 119 -14.54 -11.89 2.90
CA PHE A 119 -13.93 -11.45 4.16
C PHE A 119 -13.53 -12.64 5.04
N GLN A 120 -14.39 -13.65 5.15
CA GLN A 120 -14.13 -14.87 5.92
C GLN A 120 -12.99 -15.69 5.29
N ALA A 121 -12.98 -15.90 3.98
CA ALA A 121 -11.91 -16.61 3.27
C ALA A 121 -10.53 -15.94 3.48
N LEU A 122 -10.49 -14.59 3.48
CA LEU A 122 -9.24 -13.87 3.76
C LEU A 122 -8.79 -14.00 5.23
N LYS A 123 -9.71 -14.15 6.17
CA LYS A 123 -9.38 -14.46 7.59
C LYS A 123 -8.82 -15.87 7.73
N GLU A 124 -9.40 -16.85 7.07
CA GLU A 124 -8.95 -18.25 7.08
C GLU A 124 -7.51 -18.38 6.51
N LYS A 125 -7.14 -17.52 5.56
CA LYS A 125 -5.75 -17.38 5.08
C LYS A 125 -4.81 -16.73 6.12
N LYS A 126 -5.26 -16.49 7.35
CA LYS A 126 -4.51 -15.90 8.47
C LYS A 126 -3.90 -14.52 8.15
N LEU A 127 -4.53 -13.75 7.27
CA LEU A 127 -4.09 -12.40 6.96
C LEU A 127 -4.38 -11.45 8.13
N LYS A 128 -3.45 -10.51 8.38
CA LYS A 128 -3.68 -9.43 9.36
C LYS A 128 -4.87 -8.56 8.94
N THR A 129 -5.69 -8.14 9.88
CA THR A 129 -6.86 -7.27 9.62
C THR A 129 -6.50 -6.02 8.81
N THR A 130 -5.32 -5.45 9.04
CA THR A 130 -4.79 -4.30 8.26
C THR A 130 -4.59 -4.65 6.78
N THR A 131 -4.13 -5.87 6.48
CA THR A 131 -3.96 -6.36 5.10
C THR A 131 -5.33 -6.57 4.45
N ILE A 132 -6.28 -7.18 5.16
CA ILE A 132 -7.65 -7.39 4.67
C ILE A 132 -8.31 -6.03 4.38
N ARG A 133 -8.20 -5.04 5.26
CA ARG A 133 -8.68 -3.67 5.01
C ARG A 133 -8.05 -3.05 3.76
N ALA A 134 -6.75 -3.26 3.54
CA ALA A 134 -6.09 -2.75 2.35
C ALA A 134 -6.61 -3.42 1.07
N ILE A 135 -6.93 -4.73 1.10
CA ILE A 135 -7.56 -5.46 -0.01
C ILE A 135 -8.95 -4.87 -0.29
N PHE A 136 -9.80 -4.76 0.73
CA PHE A 136 -11.15 -4.20 0.58
C PHE A 136 -11.15 -2.74 0.11
N ARG A 137 -10.13 -1.95 0.48
CA ARG A 137 -9.98 -0.59 -0.05
C ARG A 137 -9.80 -0.61 -1.58
N ILE A 138 -9.03 -1.56 -2.10
CA ILE A 138 -8.82 -1.71 -3.55
C ILE A 138 -10.12 -2.18 -4.22
N ILE A 139 -10.80 -3.17 -3.64
CA ILE A 139 -12.11 -3.64 -4.14
C ILE A 139 -13.09 -2.47 -4.20
N ASN A 140 -13.19 -1.66 -3.14
CA ASN A 140 -14.08 -0.50 -3.12
C ASN A 140 -13.72 0.52 -4.20
N GLN A 141 -12.43 0.72 -4.52
CA GLN A 141 -12.03 1.57 -5.65
C GLN A 141 -12.51 1.02 -6.99
N THR A 142 -12.36 -0.29 -7.24
CA THR A 142 -12.83 -0.92 -8.46
C THR A 142 -14.36 -0.85 -8.59
N MET A 143 -15.09 -1.10 -7.50
CA MET A 143 -16.55 -1.07 -7.48
C MET A 143 -17.11 0.36 -7.63
N ASN A 144 -16.50 1.34 -6.97
CA ASN A 144 -16.88 2.74 -7.14
C ASN A 144 -16.60 3.24 -8.58
N TYR A 145 -15.56 2.70 -9.22
CA TYR A 145 -15.30 2.95 -10.63
C TYR A 145 -16.39 2.31 -11.51
N ALA A 146 -16.88 1.10 -11.16
CA ALA A 146 -17.97 0.45 -11.85
C ALA A 146 -19.30 1.24 -11.73
N ILE A 147 -19.56 1.85 -10.58
CA ILE A 147 -20.72 2.76 -10.40
C ILE A 147 -20.58 3.98 -11.31
N ARG A 148 -19.41 4.64 -11.33
CA ARG A 148 -19.15 5.80 -12.22
C ARG A 148 -19.34 5.45 -13.70
N LYS A 149 -18.93 4.25 -14.11
CA LYS A 149 -19.13 3.73 -15.47
C LYS A 149 -20.54 3.15 -15.71
N LYS A 150 -21.46 3.30 -14.74
CA LYS A 150 -22.87 2.83 -14.81
C LYS A 150 -23.00 1.32 -15.06
N GLN A 151 -22.00 0.52 -14.65
CA GLN A 151 -22.05 -0.93 -14.77
C GLN A 151 -22.91 -1.56 -13.66
N ILE A 152 -22.86 -0.98 -12.46
CA ILE A 152 -23.65 -1.36 -11.29
C ILE A 152 -24.22 -0.12 -10.62
N LYS A 153 -25.22 -0.30 -9.76
CA LYS A 153 -25.88 0.80 -9.03
C LYS A 153 -25.26 1.02 -7.65
N GLU A 154 -24.84 -0.05 -6.97
CA GLU A 154 -24.40 -0.02 -5.58
C GLU A 154 -23.10 -0.82 -5.37
N ASN A 155 -22.35 -0.47 -4.33
CA ASN A 155 -21.15 -1.17 -3.92
C ASN A 155 -21.43 -2.00 -2.65
N PRO A 156 -21.63 -3.32 -2.75
CA PRO A 156 -21.97 -4.16 -1.61
C PRO A 156 -20.83 -4.35 -0.61
N PHE A 157 -19.58 -4.05 -1.00
CA PHE A 157 -18.41 -4.21 -0.15
C PHE A 157 -18.24 -3.10 0.89
N LEU A 158 -18.99 -2.00 0.79
CA LEU A 158 -19.00 -0.93 1.79
C LEU A 158 -19.64 -1.37 3.12
N LEU A 159 -20.51 -2.38 3.10
CA LEU A 159 -21.24 -2.85 4.27
C LEU A 159 -20.38 -3.70 5.23
N ILE A 160 -19.18 -4.12 4.81
CA ILE A 160 -18.30 -4.96 5.63
C ILE A 160 -17.74 -4.17 6.80
N ARG A 161 -18.04 -4.62 8.00
CA ARG A 161 -17.53 -4.07 9.25
C ARG A 161 -16.22 -4.77 9.65
N PHE A 162 -15.17 -3.97 9.84
CA PHE A 162 -13.88 -4.48 10.28
C PHE A 162 -13.73 -4.35 11.79
N PRO A 163 -13.13 -5.35 12.47
CA PRO A 163 -12.78 -5.23 13.87
C PRO A 163 -11.92 -3.98 14.12
N LYS A 164 -12.11 -3.34 15.27
CA LYS A 164 -11.20 -2.27 15.71
C LYS A 164 -9.80 -2.88 15.87
N VAL A 165 -8.83 -2.31 15.20
CA VAL A 165 -7.42 -2.68 15.38
C VAL A 165 -6.79 -1.59 16.23
N SER A 166 -6.32 -1.95 17.43
CA SER A 166 -5.48 -1.05 18.21
C SER A 166 -4.20 -0.79 17.43
N ARG A 167 -3.93 0.47 17.14
CA ARG A 167 -2.64 0.86 16.54
C ARG A 167 -1.59 0.71 17.62
N ILE A 168 -0.72 -0.28 17.49
CA ILE A 168 0.50 -0.31 18.30
C ILE A 168 1.33 0.88 17.80
N LYS A 169 1.41 1.92 18.63
CA LYS A 169 2.27 3.07 18.34
C LYS A 169 3.71 2.59 18.35
N GLN A 170 4.43 2.81 17.26
CA GLN A 170 5.86 2.56 17.24
C GLN A 170 6.54 3.59 18.14
N GLN A 171 7.16 3.12 19.20
CA GLN A 171 7.91 3.97 20.11
C GLN A 171 9.26 4.33 19.50
N ALA A 172 9.74 5.55 19.77
CA ALA A 172 11.11 5.95 19.49
C ALA A 172 12.10 5.13 20.36
N LEU A 173 13.32 4.97 19.90
CA LEU A 173 14.38 4.40 20.72
C LEU A 173 14.59 5.25 21.98
N THR A 174 14.96 4.61 23.09
CA THR A 174 15.47 5.37 24.23
C THR A 174 16.74 6.11 23.86
N LYS A 175 17.08 7.20 24.55
CA LYS A 175 18.34 7.94 24.32
C LYS A 175 19.57 7.05 24.50
N LYS A 176 19.50 6.07 25.42
CA LYS A 176 20.56 5.08 25.66
C LYS A 176 20.71 4.14 24.48
N ASP A 177 19.60 3.55 24.01
CA ASP A 177 19.62 2.59 22.90
C ASP A 177 20.06 3.27 21.60
N GLN A 178 19.60 4.50 21.34
CA GLN A 178 20.05 5.29 20.20
C GLN A 178 21.56 5.48 20.23
N LYS A 179 22.15 5.93 21.37
CA LYS A 179 23.61 6.11 21.51
C LYS A 179 24.38 4.80 21.30
N CYS A 180 23.87 3.68 21.82
CA CYS A 180 24.51 2.37 21.61
C CYS A 180 24.49 1.97 20.13
N LEU A 181 23.34 2.17 19.46
CA LEU A 181 23.20 1.86 18.04
C LEU A 181 24.09 2.74 17.15
N GLU A 182 24.16 4.04 17.43
CA GLU A 182 25.03 5.00 16.73
C GLU A 182 26.51 4.61 16.87
N LYS A 183 26.99 4.38 18.10
CA LYS A 183 28.38 3.94 18.35
C LYS A 183 28.69 2.64 17.58
N GLN A 184 27.76 1.68 17.56
CA GLN A 184 27.98 0.45 16.82
C GLN A 184 27.96 0.68 15.32
N ALA A 185 27.10 1.56 14.81
CA ALA A 185 27.07 1.92 13.39
C ALA A 185 28.38 2.57 12.92
N MET A 186 28.97 3.49 13.71
CA MET A 186 30.24 4.13 13.42
C MET A 186 31.43 3.14 13.40
N ARG A 187 31.34 2.03 14.13
CA ARG A 187 32.36 0.98 14.14
C ARG A 187 32.31 0.05 12.93
N GLU A 188 31.24 0.10 12.14
CA GLU A 188 31.06 -0.80 10.98
C GLU A 188 31.93 -0.36 9.81
N LYS A 189 32.76 -1.29 9.33
CA LYS A 189 33.65 -1.05 8.18
C LYS A 189 32.88 -0.91 6.86
N LYS A 190 33.50 -0.26 5.88
CA LYS A 190 33.00 -0.10 4.49
C LYS A 190 31.61 0.56 4.42
N GLY A 191 31.36 1.57 5.28
CA GLY A 191 30.13 2.36 5.26
C GLY A 191 28.83 1.63 5.59
N LYS A 192 28.90 0.40 6.11
CA LYS A 192 27.68 -0.39 6.41
C LYS A 192 26.82 0.22 7.51
N GLY A 193 27.36 1.12 8.32
CA GLY A 193 26.64 1.86 9.37
C GLY A 193 26.01 3.16 8.87
N ILE A 194 26.47 3.73 7.76
CA ILE A 194 25.99 5.01 7.22
C ILE A 194 24.45 5.05 7.05
N PRO A 195 23.77 3.99 6.57
CA PRO A 195 22.31 4.00 6.50
C PRO A 195 21.61 4.24 7.85
N VAL A 196 22.18 3.73 8.93
CA VAL A 196 21.66 3.92 10.29
C VAL A 196 21.82 5.38 10.71
N LEU A 197 22.98 5.97 10.47
CA LEU A 197 23.27 7.37 10.81
C LEU A 197 22.40 8.33 10.00
N LEU A 198 22.24 8.10 8.69
CA LEU A 198 21.33 8.87 7.83
C LEU A 198 19.88 8.82 8.32
N ALA A 199 19.41 7.67 8.79
CA ALA A 199 18.06 7.54 9.32
C ALA A 199 17.89 8.23 10.67
N LEU A 200 18.91 8.18 11.58
CA LEU A 200 18.88 8.77 12.92
C LEU A 200 19.16 10.28 12.95
N HIS A 201 19.98 10.81 12.02
CA HIS A 201 20.40 12.22 12.05
C HIS A 201 19.78 13.09 10.94
N ALA A 202 19.19 12.46 9.91
CA ALA A 202 18.50 13.17 8.81
C ALA A 202 17.10 12.65 8.53
N GLY A 203 16.63 11.63 9.26
CA GLY A 203 15.29 11.10 9.14
C GLY A 203 14.95 10.49 7.78
N LEU A 204 15.91 10.02 6.99
CA LEU A 204 15.68 9.50 5.66
C LEU A 204 14.98 8.14 5.69
N ARG A 205 14.15 7.91 4.65
CA ARG A 205 13.58 6.58 4.39
C ARG A 205 14.62 5.67 3.75
N ILE A 206 14.51 4.35 3.98
CA ILE A 206 15.48 3.37 3.41
C ILE A 206 15.64 3.48 1.89
N GLY A 207 14.57 3.77 1.15
CA GLY A 207 14.63 3.96 -0.29
C GLY A 207 15.28 5.29 -0.72
N GLU A 208 15.18 6.34 0.09
CA GLU A 208 15.87 7.62 -0.10
C GLU A 208 17.37 7.43 0.15
N ILE A 209 17.73 6.73 1.23
CA ILE A 209 19.13 6.38 1.55
C ILE A 209 19.76 5.55 0.41
N ALA A 210 19.04 4.57 -0.11
CA ALA A 210 19.50 3.73 -1.20
C ALA A 210 19.76 4.53 -2.50
N ALA A 211 18.98 5.60 -2.72
CA ALA A 211 19.08 6.45 -3.92
C ALA A 211 20.06 7.63 -3.78
N LEU A 212 20.55 7.91 -2.56
CA LEU A 212 21.35 9.09 -2.24
C LEU A 212 22.71 9.03 -2.92
N LYS A 213 23.07 10.10 -3.61
CA LYS A 213 24.34 10.27 -4.31
C LYS A 213 25.22 11.28 -3.60
N TRP A 214 26.54 11.20 -3.80
CA TRP A 214 27.47 12.18 -3.24
C TRP A 214 27.19 13.60 -3.73
N GLN A 215 26.78 13.80 -4.97
CA GLN A 215 26.41 15.11 -5.53
C GLN A 215 25.19 15.73 -4.86
N ASP A 216 24.38 14.95 -4.11
CA ASP A 216 23.20 15.43 -3.40
C ASP A 216 23.56 15.99 -2.00
N ILE A 217 24.85 15.88 -1.60
CA ILE A 217 25.37 16.37 -0.33
C ILE A 217 26.24 17.58 -0.57
N ASP A 218 25.81 18.71 -0.05
CA ASP A 218 26.57 19.94 -0.03
C ASP A 218 27.27 20.09 1.33
N PHE A 219 28.57 19.78 1.36
CA PHE A 219 29.38 19.87 2.57
C PHE A 219 29.75 21.32 2.94
N GLU A 220 29.72 22.26 1.99
CA GLU A 220 30.01 23.67 2.24
C GLU A 220 28.83 24.33 2.96
N ASN A 221 27.64 24.18 2.42
CA ASN A 221 26.41 24.72 2.99
C ASN A 221 25.78 23.81 4.05
N ASN A 222 26.36 22.64 4.34
CA ASN A 222 25.86 21.65 5.29
C ASN A 222 24.42 21.20 5.00
N GLN A 223 24.16 20.72 3.78
CA GLN A 223 22.82 20.34 3.32
C GLN A 223 22.80 19.00 2.58
N ILE A 224 21.69 18.31 2.66
CA ILE A 224 21.37 17.09 1.90
C ILE A 224 20.10 17.34 1.08
N SER A 225 20.17 17.18 -0.23
CA SER A 225 19.02 17.29 -1.14
C SER A 225 18.42 15.91 -1.37
N ILE A 226 17.14 15.75 -1.03
CA ILE A 226 16.39 14.50 -1.22
C ILE A 226 15.39 14.69 -2.35
N HIS A 227 15.58 13.97 -3.47
CA HIS A 227 14.72 14.06 -4.64
C HIS A 227 14.44 12.71 -5.31
N SER A 228 14.96 11.60 -4.76
CA SER A 228 14.86 10.29 -5.39
C SER A 228 14.63 9.19 -4.36
N THR A 229 14.07 8.09 -4.82
CA THR A 229 13.95 6.86 -4.02
C THR A 229 14.24 5.63 -4.89
N TYR A 230 14.91 4.65 -4.31
CA TYR A 230 15.17 3.34 -4.91
C TYR A 230 14.46 2.26 -4.10
N GLN A 231 13.61 1.52 -4.74
CA GLN A 231 12.75 0.55 -4.04
C GLN A 231 12.53 -0.70 -4.86
N ARG A 232 12.30 -1.82 -4.15
CA ARG A 232 11.90 -3.08 -4.75
C ARG A 232 10.38 -3.13 -4.84
N VAL A 233 9.88 -3.41 -6.05
CA VAL A 233 8.44 -3.57 -6.34
C VAL A 233 8.16 -4.95 -6.88
N LEU A 234 6.93 -5.41 -6.76
CA LEU A 234 6.47 -6.64 -7.41
C LEU A 234 6.52 -6.42 -8.94
N SER A 235 7.04 -7.38 -9.68
CA SER A 235 7.08 -7.34 -11.14
C SER A 235 5.81 -7.98 -11.69
N SER A 236 5.11 -7.27 -12.57
CA SER A 236 3.93 -7.80 -13.29
C SER A 236 4.33 -8.58 -14.54
N ASP A 237 5.51 -8.29 -15.12
CA ASP A 237 5.83 -8.66 -16.51
C ASP A 237 6.89 -9.76 -16.63
N ASN A 238 7.47 -10.26 -15.53
CA ASN A 238 8.53 -11.27 -15.56
C ASN A 238 8.13 -12.55 -14.82
N ILE A 239 7.87 -13.59 -15.59
CA ILE A 239 7.60 -14.95 -15.10
C ILE A 239 8.78 -15.50 -14.26
N SER A 240 10.01 -15.03 -14.54
CA SER A 240 11.24 -15.48 -13.87
C SER A 240 11.59 -14.70 -12.59
N ARG A 241 11.16 -13.47 -12.44
CA ARG A 241 11.50 -12.62 -11.27
C ARG A 241 10.26 -12.00 -10.67
N ARG A 242 9.91 -12.40 -9.44
CA ARG A 242 8.77 -11.86 -8.68
C ARG A 242 8.88 -10.39 -8.31
N THR A 243 10.07 -9.78 -8.40
CA THR A 243 10.30 -8.39 -8.01
C THR A 243 11.37 -7.73 -8.87
N SER A 244 11.20 -6.43 -9.11
CA SER A 244 12.16 -5.57 -9.79
C SER A 244 12.58 -4.39 -8.90
N LEU A 245 13.72 -3.79 -9.20
CA LEU A 245 14.21 -2.59 -8.52
C LEU A 245 13.92 -1.38 -9.39
N ILE A 246 13.25 -0.38 -8.83
CA ILE A 246 12.87 0.84 -9.56
C ILE A 246 13.52 2.05 -8.89
N TYR A 247 14.22 2.85 -9.69
CA TYR A 247 14.69 4.18 -9.33
C TYR A 247 13.62 5.20 -9.76
N THR A 248 13.08 5.95 -8.80
CA THR A 248 12.00 6.91 -9.06
C THR A 248 12.38 8.28 -8.52
N ARG A 249 12.28 9.30 -9.36
CA ARG A 249 12.33 10.68 -8.89
C ARG A 249 11.06 11.03 -8.13
N SER A 250 11.19 11.83 -7.11
CA SER A 250 10.04 12.34 -6.34
C SER A 250 9.15 13.19 -7.24
N LYS A 251 7.87 12.77 -7.42
CA LYS A 251 6.89 13.47 -8.28
C LYS A 251 6.15 14.61 -7.58
N THR A 252 6.25 14.73 -6.26
CA THR A 252 5.55 15.74 -5.47
C THR A 252 6.55 16.72 -4.88
N GLU A 253 6.26 18.00 -4.88
CA GLU A 253 7.08 19.04 -4.24
C GLU A 253 7.38 18.73 -2.78
N SER A 254 6.40 18.17 -2.03
CA SER A 254 6.59 17.76 -0.64
C SER A 254 7.60 16.62 -0.44
N SER A 255 7.93 15.88 -1.49
CA SER A 255 8.93 14.80 -1.43
C SER A 255 10.34 15.28 -1.77
N VAL A 256 10.47 16.43 -2.45
CA VAL A 256 11.74 17.12 -2.68
C VAL A 256 11.97 18.04 -1.49
N ARG A 257 13.07 17.83 -0.79
CA ARG A 257 13.38 18.61 0.40
C ARG A 257 14.88 18.70 0.63
N VAL A 258 15.30 19.77 1.27
CA VAL A 258 16.66 19.97 1.77
C VAL A 258 16.66 19.72 3.27
N ILE A 259 17.64 18.97 3.75
CA ILE A 259 17.81 18.63 5.16
C ILE A 259 19.15 19.17 5.62
N PRO A 260 19.21 19.95 6.71
CA PRO A 260 20.45 20.37 7.32
C PRO A 260 21.30 19.16 7.76
N LEU A 261 22.60 19.23 7.50
CA LEU A 261 23.56 18.20 7.82
C LEU A 261 24.10 18.42 9.23
N SER A 262 23.85 17.48 10.16
CA SER A 262 24.44 17.56 11.51
C SER A 262 25.95 17.35 11.47
N GLN A 263 26.71 17.95 12.41
CA GLN A 263 28.17 17.83 12.46
C GLN A 263 28.67 16.39 12.59
N ILE A 264 27.93 15.56 13.35
CA ILE A 264 28.25 14.14 13.50
C ILE A 264 28.11 13.43 12.15
N LEU A 265 26.98 13.64 11.46
CA LEU A 265 26.73 13.01 10.17
C LEU A 265 27.69 13.53 9.10
N LYS A 266 28.02 14.82 9.10
CA LYS A 266 29.04 15.43 8.20
C LYS A 266 30.38 14.72 8.33
N LYS A 267 30.88 14.57 9.56
CA LYS A 267 32.17 13.91 9.85
C LYS A 267 32.18 12.48 9.29
N GLU A 268 31.17 11.70 9.60
CA GLU A 268 31.07 10.30 9.17
C GLU A 268 30.93 10.16 7.63
N LEU A 269 30.22 11.07 6.98
CA LEU A 269 30.07 11.09 5.51
C LEU A 269 31.38 11.48 4.81
N LEU A 270 32.14 12.46 5.35
CA LEU A 270 33.45 12.83 4.81
C LEU A 270 34.46 11.68 4.92
N GLU A 271 34.48 10.97 6.06
CA GLU A 271 35.33 9.78 6.22
C GLU A 271 34.89 8.65 5.26
N GLN A 272 33.62 8.49 5.06
CA GLN A 272 33.08 7.51 4.13
C GLN A 272 33.44 7.84 2.66
N GLN A 273 33.36 9.11 2.26
CA GLN A 273 33.68 9.56 0.90
C GLN A 273 35.14 9.25 0.52
N LYS A 274 36.06 9.32 1.47
CA LYS A 274 37.47 8.94 1.24
C LYS A 274 37.64 7.44 0.94
N GLN A 275 36.73 6.61 1.44
CA GLN A 275 36.81 5.14 1.35
C GLN A 275 36.03 4.57 0.15
N LEU A 276 34.97 5.22 -0.27
CA LEU A 276 34.08 4.78 -1.34
C LEU A 276 34.30 5.57 -2.61
N ARG A 277 34.51 4.88 -3.75
CA ARG A 277 34.71 5.49 -5.06
C ARG A 277 33.43 5.51 -5.93
N GLY A 278 32.33 4.92 -5.44
CA GLY A 278 31.07 4.83 -6.19
C GLY A 278 30.30 6.15 -6.18
N ARG A 279 29.37 6.27 -7.13
CA ARG A 279 28.49 7.45 -7.28
C ARG A 279 27.52 7.63 -6.10
N TYR A 280 27.15 6.53 -5.44
CA TYR A 280 26.14 6.50 -4.37
C TYR A 280 26.78 6.41 -2.99
N VAL A 281 26.17 7.08 -2.00
CA VAL A 281 26.69 7.17 -0.63
C VAL A 281 26.78 5.80 0.07
N CYS A 282 25.85 4.89 -0.25
CA CYS A 282 25.78 3.57 0.37
C CYS A 282 26.18 2.43 -0.56
N SER A 283 26.92 2.72 -1.66
CA SER A 283 27.38 1.69 -2.61
C SER A 283 28.80 1.98 -3.05
N ASN A 284 29.60 0.92 -3.24
CA ASN A 284 30.94 1.00 -3.84
C ASN A 284 30.91 1.02 -5.38
N ASN A 285 29.73 0.80 -5.97
CA ASN A 285 29.52 0.68 -7.41
C ASN A 285 28.73 1.90 -7.91
N ASP A 286 28.68 2.08 -9.24
CA ASP A 286 27.88 3.12 -9.89
C ASP A 286 26.37 2.78 -9.92
N HIS A 287 25.95 1.76 -9.17
CA HIS A 287 24.55 1.37 -8.98
C HIS A 287 24.11 1.62 -7.54
N PRO A 288 22.85 2.02 -7.32
CA PRO A 288 22.31 2.21 -5.97
C PRO A 288 22.32 0.90 -5.18
N ALA A 289 22.60 1.00 -3.88
CA ALA A 289 22.53 -0.16 -2.99
C ALA A 289 21.10 -0.71 -2.88
N GLU A 290 20.95 -2.03 -2.93
CA GLU A 290 19.63 -2.61 -2.75
C GLU A 290 19.11 -2.33 -1.33
N PRO A 291 17.85 -1.83 -1.15
CA PRO A 291 17.29 -1.55 0.17
C PRO A 291 17.26 -2.75 1.12
N ARG A 292 17.11 -3.98 0.58
CA ARG A 292 17.20 -5.21 1.39
C ARG A 292 18.58 -5.45 1.97
N LEU A 293 19.64 -5.12 1.20
CA LEU A 293 21.02 -5.23 1.69
C LEU A 293 21.28 -4.23 2.82
N LEU A 294 20.78 -2.99 2.67
CA LEU A 294 20.89 -1.98 3.73
C LEU A 294 20.15 -2.44 5.00
N THR A 295 18.97 -2.99 4.85
CA THR A 295 18.19 -3.58 5.94
C THR A 295 18.92 -4.76 6.59
N TYR A 296 19.56 -5.62 5.81
CA TYR A 296 20.36 -6.73 6.32
C TYR A 296 21.54 -6.22 7.17
N HIS A 297 22.27 -5.20 6.72
CA HIS A 297 23.34 -4.59 7.51
C HIS A 297 22.81 -4.00 8.81
N PHE A 298 21.71 -3.28 8.78
CA PHE A 298 21.03 -2.81 9.98
C PHE A 298 20.69 -3.94 10.96
N HIS A 299 20.15 -5.05 10.47
CA HIS A 299 19.82 -6.21 11.32
C HIS A 299 21.08 -6.81 12.00
N ARG A 300 22.23 -6.78 11.33
CA ARG A 300 23.50 -7.17 11.95
C ARG A 300 23.94 -6.20 13.04
N ILE A 301 23.84 -4.89 12.78
CA ILE A 301 24.23 -3.84 13.72
C ILE A 301 23.34 -3.90 14.97
N ARG A 302 22.02 -3.93 14.82
CA ARG A 302 21.09 -3.95 15.96
C ARG A 302 21.25 -5.18 16.86
N ARG A 303 21.58 -6.36 16.29
CA ARG A 303 21.85 -7.58 17.07
C ARG A 303 23.07 -7.44 17.97
N LYS A 304 24.12 -6.76 17.52
CA LYS A 304 25.34 -6.51 18.31
C LYS A 304 25.07 -5.65 19.54
N VAL A 305 23.99 -4.90 19.55
CA VAL A 305 23.56 -4.05 20.68
C VAL A 305 22.26 -4.53 21.32
N HIS A 306 21.86 -5.79 21.07
CA HIS A 306 20.69 -6.46 21.65
C HIS A 306 19.34 -5.77 21.38
N LEU A 307 19.20 -5.01 20.29
CA LEU A 307 17.97 -4.33 19.88
C LEU A 307 17.17 -5.16 18.85
N ASN A 308 16.81 -6.40 19.19
CA ASN A 308 16.29 -7.38 18.25
C ASN A 308 14.92 -7.03 17.65
N ASP A 309 14.09 -6.25 18.34
CA ASP A 309 12.73 -5.88 17.91
C ASP A 309 12.65 -4.56 17.17
N VAL A 310 13.79 -3.85 17.04
CA VAL A 310 13.83 -2.56 16.36
C VAL A 310 13.79 -2.72 14.85
N HIS A 311 12.89 -1.98 14.19
CA HIS A 311 12.76 -1.94 12.74
C HIS A 311 13.45 -0.70 12.15
N PHE A 312 13.95 -0.79 10.91
CA PHE A 312 14.66 0.32 10.27
C PHE A 312 13.87 1.63 10.25
N HIS A 313 12.57 1.56 9.95
CA HIS A 313 11.72 2.76 9.92
C HIS A 313 11.58 3.45 11.28
N GLN A 314 11.79 2.72 12.37
CA GLN A 314 11.78 3.26 13.74
C GLN A 314 12.93 4.26 14.00
N LEU A 315 14.04 4.15 13.26
CA LEU A 315 15.16 5.10 13.34
C LEU A 315 14.72 6.50 12.87
N ARG A 316 14.02 6.56 11.76
CA ARG A 316 13.41 7.80 11.26
C ARG A 316 12.37 8.35 12.24
N HIS A 317 11.59 7.47 12.86
CA HIS A 317 10.63 7.85 13.90
C HIS A 317 11.37 8.45 15.12
N THR A 318 12.48 7.83 15.51
CA THR A 318 13.35 8.33 16.60
C THR A 318 13.90 9.72 16.27
N PHE A 319 14.37 9.97 15.05
CA PHE A 319 14.83 11.30 14.63
C PHE A 319 13.73 12.36 14.86
N ALA A 320 12.53 12.13 14.36
CA ALA A 320 11.45 13.10 14.51
C ALA A 320 11.04 13.30 15.99
N THR A 321 11.02 12.22 16.80
CA THR A 321 10.78 12.32 18.25
C THR A 321 11.84 13.19 18.92
N ARG A 322 13.12 13.04 18.57
CA ARG A 322 14.19 13.90 19.11
C ARG A 322 14.04 15.36 18.71
N CYS A 323 13.61 15.63 17.48
CA CYS A 323 13.30 16.99 17.04
C CYS A 323 12.15 17.60 17.87
N VAL A 324 11.09 16.82 18.14
CA VAL A 324 9.98 17.26 19.01
C VAL A 324 10.46 17.50 20.44
N GLU A 325 11.22 16.59 21.04
CA GLU A 325 11.79 16.71 22.39
C GLU A 325 12.72 17.92 22.53
N SER A 326 13.35 18.34 21.42
CA SER A 326 14.20 19.54 21.36
C SER A 326 13.43 20.82 21.06
N ASN A 327 12.12 20.84 21.28
CA ASN A 327 11.23 21.98 21.01
C ASN A 327 11.19 22.44 19.54
N GLY A 328 11.48 21.54 18.59
CA GLY A 328 11.30 21.83 17.17
C GLY A 328 9.82 22.06 16.84
N ASP A 329 9.54 23.06 16.00
CA ASP A 329 8.16 23.28 15.55
C ASP A 329 7.68 22.18 14.59
N ILE A 330 6.39 21.88 14.65
CA ILE A 330 5.78 20.75 13.92
C ILE A 330 5.84 20.96 12.40
N VAL A 331 5.81 22.21 11.91
CA VAL A 331 5.84 22.51 10.48
C VAL A 331 7.23 22.19 9.93
N SER A 332 8.29 22.67 10.61
CA SER A 332 9.68 22.34 10.25
C SER A 332 9.98 20.85 10.34
N ILE A 333 9.52 20.18 11.41
CA ILE A 333 9.68 18.72 11.52
C ILE A 333 8.96 18.00 10.38
N SER A 334 7.73 18.42 10.03
CA SER A 334 6.96 17.87 8.92
C SER A 334 7.69 18.06 7.57
N ALA A 335 8.28 19.23 7.36
CA ALA A 335 9.09 19.54 6.18
C ALA A 335 10.35 18.66 6.11
N LEU A 336 11.12 18.54 7.19
CA LEU A 336 12.29 17.66 7.29
C LEU A 336 11.93 16.20 7.00
N MET A 337 10.78 15.76 7.51
CA MET A 337 10.28 14.41 7.29
C MET A 337 9.70 14.20 5.88
N GLY A 338 9.40 15.26 5.13
CA GLY A 338 8.69 15.15 3.85
C GLY A 338 7.34 14.45 4.03
N HIS A 339 6.56 14.91 5.00
CA HIS A 339 5.18 14.51 5.20
C HIS A 339 4.28 15.40 4.32
N SER A 340 3.27 14.81 3.69
CA SER A 340 2.31 15.56 2.87
C SER A 340 1.38 16.47 3.68
N SER A 341 1.34 16.31 5.01
CA SER A 341 0.51 17.06 5.93
C SER A 341 1.12 17.08 7.33
N SER A 342 1.15 18.24 7.97
CA SER A 342 1.57 18.43 9.38
C SER A 342 0.70 17.61 10.35
N LYS A 343 -0.55 17.32 9.99
CA LYS A 343 -1.44 16.45 10.75
C LYS A 343 -0.84 15.05 10.94
N MET A 344 -0.16 14.53 9.93
CA MET A 344 0.52 13.22 10.04
C MET A 344 1.62 13.25 11.12
N THR A 345 2.37 14.34 11.22
CA THR A 345 3.38 14.54 12.25
C THR A 345 2.72 14.67 13.62
N LEU A 346 1.68 15.48 13.77
CA LEU A 346 0.91 15.62 15.01
C LEU A 346 0.35 14.28 15.49
N ASP A 347 -0.36 13.56 14.65
CA ASP A 347 -0.98 12.26 14.99
C ASP A 347 0.07 11.20 15.41
N THR A 348 1.28 11.31 14.88
CA THR A 348 2.36 10.35 15.14
C THR A 348 3.10 10.67 16.43
N TYR A 349 3.32 11.96 16.74
CA TYR A 349 4.19 12.40 17.84
C TYR A 349 3.44 13.08 18.98
N ALA A 350 2.10 13.04 19.00
CA ALA A 350 1.27 13.68 20.02
C ALA A 350 1.64 13.28 21.47
N ASP A 351 2.11 12.06 21.69
CA ASP A 351 2.53 11.58 23.02
C ASP A 351 3.88 12.19 23.46
N ALA A 352 4.83 12.36 22.53
CA ALA A 352 6.11 13.00 22.81
C ALA A 352 5.94 14.51 23.15
N MET A 353 4.83 15.10 22.78
CA MET A 353 4.49 16.49 23.09
C MET A 353 4.00 16.69 24.54
N MET A 354 3.84 15.62 25.34
CA MET A 354 3.34 15.77 26.71
C MET A 354 4.32 16.55 27.60
N GLU A 355 5.62 16.30 27.48
CA GLU A 355 6.65 17.08 28.15
C GLU A 355 6.64 18.55 27.74
N GLN A 356 6.40 18.85 26.47
CA GLN A 356 6.25 20.22 25.98
C GLN A 356 5.00 20.91 26.58
N ARG A 357 3.88 20.19 26.70
CA ARG A 357 2.67 20.72 27.35
C ARG A 357 2.95 21.10 28.80
N ILE A 358 3.69 20.27 29.54
CA ILE A 358 4.11 20.57 30.92
C ILE A 358 5.00 21.81 30.95
N GLN A 359 5.95 21.95 30.02
CA GLN A 359 6.79 23.14 29.94
C GLN A 359 6.02 24.42 29.62
N VAL A 360 5.06 24.34 28.68
CA VAL A 360 4.19 25.48 28.34
C VAL A 360 3.41 25.93 29.56
N VAL A 361 2.82 25.01 30.34
CA VAL A 361 2.11 25.34 31.57
C VAL A 361 3.04 26.00 32.58
N ARG A 362 4.24 25.44 32.79
CA ARG A 362 5.24 26.04 33.70
C ARG A 362 5.71 27.45 33.27
N GLN A 363 5.84 27.67 31.96
CA GLN A 363 6.19 29.00 31.44
C GLN A 363 5.05 30.00 31.66
N MET A 364 3.81 29.56 31.45
CA MET A 364 2.62 30.38 31.73
C MET A 364 2.55 30.74 33.20
N GLU A 365 2.76 29.81 34.13
CA GLU A 365 2.81 30.05 35.58
C GLU A 365 3.86 31.11 35.95
N LYS A 366 5.08 30.99 35.34
CA LYS A 366 6.16 31.99 35.57
C LYS A 366 5.85 33.38 34.98
N ALA A 367 5.01 33.46 33.96
CA ALA A 367 4.65 34.73 33.34
C ALA A 367 3.57 35.48 34.13
N ILE A 368 2.85 34.80 35.04
CA ILE A 368 1.75 35.33 35.84
C ILE A 368 2.23 35.63 37.29
N SER A 369 3.32 34.98 37.75
CA SER A 369 3.96 35.22 39.04
C SER A 369 5.00 36.35 38.97
#